data_b98bc5a2bcf52dc90c2e34e907f0e0aa
#
_entry.id   b98bc5a2bcf52dc90c2e34e907f0e0aa
#
_cell.length_a   1.000
_cell.length_b   1.000
_cell.length_c   1.000
_cell.angle_alpha   90.00
_cell.angle_beta   90.00
_cell.angle_gamma   90.00
#
_symmetry.space_group_name_H-M   'P 1'
#
loop_
_entity.id
_entity.type
_entity.pdbx_description
1 polymer ?
#
loop_
_entity_poly.entity_id
_entity_poly.type
_entity_poly.pdbx_seq_one_letter_code
_entity_poly.pdbx_strand_id
1 'polypeptide(L)'
;MKLTVALAQINTILGNTEANLEKHLAYAREAQSSGVDLLIFPELSLTGYALQDLSYTLALRPDQDDPIFKSLLEVSKNIDMVVGFVDEDQRHRFFIAAAYLSQGQVVHVHHKVYLPTYALFDESRFFAQGNSIRAFDTRFGRLGIAICEDFWHASPPYLLWLDGADILIFTSASPGRGINEDHRLESARWVEQINQAYASLFTSFTLHANRVGYEDGLHFWGGSTVFDPDGKLLIQGPYRQETLTVTNIDLTQLHRTRARLPLLRDERPELVQRELTRIINGRGSHP
;
A
#
# COMPACT_ATOMS: atom_id res chain seq x y z
N MET A 1 1.02 4.70 22.57
CA MET A 1 1.68 3.43 22.23
C MET A 1 2.72 3.72 21.17
N LYS A 2 3.95 3.23 21.36
CA LYS A 2 4.99 3.28 20.32
C LYS A 2 4.90 2.03 19.47
N LEU A 3 5.08 2.18 18.17
CA LEU A 3 5.06 1.10 17.19
C LEU A 3 6.33 1.20 16.34
N THR A 4 7.08 0.13 16.22
CA THR A 4 8.25 0.04 15.33
C THR A 4 7.78 -0.49 13.98
N VAL A 5 7.90 0.32 12.94
CA VAL A 5 7.49 -0.04 11.58
C VAL A 5 8.70 -0.20 10.67
N ALA A 6 8.60 -1.10 9.71
CA ALA A 6 9.62 -1.30 8.69
C ALA A 6 9.00 -1.32 7.29
N LEU A 7 9.69 -0.68 6.35
CA LEU A 7 9.38 -0.70 4.94
C LEU A 7 10.43 -1.54 4.22
N ALA A 8 10.00 -2.68 3.67
CA ALA A 8 10.85 -3.58 2.89
C ALA A 8 10.91 -3.08 1.44
N GLN A 9 11.90 -2.27 1.12
CA GLN A 9 12.15 -1.80 -0.23
C GLN A 9 12.96 -2.85 -0.99
N ILE A 10 12.27 -3.71 -1.74
CA ILE A 10 12.88 -4.89 -2.38
C ILE A 10 12.78 -4.84 -3.90
N ASN A 11 13.75 -5.52 -4.53
CA ASN A 11 13.71 -5.89 -5.94
C ASN A 11 13.16 -7.31 -6.05
N THR A 12 12.05 -7.48 -6.77
CA THR A 12 11.41 -8.78 -6.99
C THR A 12 11.88 -9.42 -8.30
N ILE A 13 11.81 -10.73 -8.38
CA ILE A 13 12.08 -11.48 -9.61
C ILE A 13 10.73 -11.81 -10.26
N LEU A 14 10.52 -11.29 -11.47
CA LEU A 14 9.27 -11.49 -12.20
C LEU A 14 8.97 -12.98 -12.37
N GLY A 15 7.78 -13.39 -11.95
CA GLY A 15 7.27 -14.75 -12.07
C GLY A 15 7.90 -15.79 -11.14
N ASN A 16 8.90 -15.44 -10.33
CA ASN A 16 9.54 -16.38 -9.42
C ASN A 16 9.06 -16.19 -7.99
N THR A 17 7.87 -16.72 -7.70
CA THR A 17 7.22 -16.58 -6.39
C THR A 17 8.01 -17.24 -5.26
N GLU A 18 8.73 -18.33 -5.53
CA GLU A 18 9.55 -19.03 -4.53
C GLU A 18 10.75 -18.16 -4.09
N ALA A 19 11.51 -17.62 -5.03
CA ALA A 19 12.64 -16.73 -4.71
C ALA A 19 12.18 -15.44 -4.03
N ASN A 20 11.03 -14.91 -4.43
CA ASN A 20 10.43 -13.74 -3.79
C ASN A 20 9.96 -14.08 -2.37
N LEU A 21 9.37 -15.26 -2.13
CA LEU A 21 9.02 -15.74 -0.79
C LEU A 21 10.27 -15.83 0.10
N GLU A 22 11.36 -16.44 -0.38
CA GLU A 22 12.62 -16.55 0.38
C GLU A 22 13.11 -15.15 0.80
N LYS A 23 13.01 -14.17 -0.10
CA LYS A 23 13.36 -12.77 0.20
C LYS A 23 12.43 -12.19 1.29
N HIS A 24 11.11 -12.41 1.20
CA HIS A 24 10.16 -11.97 2.24
C HIS A 24 10.52 -12.58 3.60
N LEU A 25 10.81 -13.87 3.66
CA LEU A 25 11.19 -14.56 4.89
C LEU A 25 12.52 -14.04 5.45
N ALA A 26 13.50 -13.68 4.59
CA ALA A 26 14.76 -13.10 5.01
C ALA A 26 14.55 -11.70 5.64
N TYR A 27 13.81 -10.83 4.97
CA TYR A 27 13.47 -9.49 5.49
C TYR A 27 12.64 -9.56 6.76
N ALA A 28 11.72 -10.52 6.87
CA ALA A 28 10.94 -10.72 8.10
C ALA A 28 11.83 -11.14 9.29
N ARG A 29 12.80 -12.04 9.08
CA ARG A 29 13.79 -12.40 10.12
C ARG A 29 14.64 -11.19 10.55
N GLU A 30 15.10 -10.38 9.61
CA GLU A 30 15.85 -9.15 9.88
C GLU A 30 15.00 -8.15 10.67
N ALA A 31 13.75 -7.93 10.26
CA ALA A 31 12.79 -7.07 10.92
C ALA A 31 12.52 -7.54 12.38
N GLN A 32 12.28 -8.84 12.58
CA GLN A 32 12.09 -9.43 13.91
C GLN A 32 13.32 -9.21 14.79
N SER A 33 14.53 -9.41 14.28
CA SER A 33 15.77 -9.18 15.04
C SER A 33 15.97 -7.72 15.42
N SER A 34 15.35 -6.81 14.66
CA SER A 34 15.36 -5.36 14.90
C SER A 34 14.17 -4.87 15.75
N GLY A 35 13.35 -5.78 16.28
CA GLY A 35 12.20 -5.44 17.13
C GLY A 35 11.08 -4.74 16.39
N VAL A 36 10.90 -5.02 15.10
CA VAL A 36 9.82 -4.47 14.26
C VAL A 36 8.50 -5.14 14.62
N ASP A 37 7.46 -4.33 14.78
CA ASP A 37 6.09 -4.78 15.03
C ASP A 37 5.29 -4.99 13.74
N LEU A 38 5.50 -4.10 12.74
CA LEU A 38 4.79 -4.10 11.45
C LEU A 38 5.77 -3.94 10.29
N LEU A 39 5.80 -4.93 9.40
CA LEU A 39 6.62 -4.97 8.19
C LEU A 39 5.75 -4.83 6.94
N ILE A 40 6.10 -3.90 6.06
CA ILE A 40 5.31 -3.59 4.86
C ILE A 40 6.14 -3.87 3.62
N PHE A 41 5.65 -4.74 2.74
CA PHE A 41 6.20 -5.03 1.43
C PHE A 41 5.50 -4.23 0.32
N PRO A 42 6.15 -4.05 -0.84
CA PRO A 42 5.58 -3.33 -1.98
C PRO A 42 4.39 -4.04 -2.65
N GLU A 43 3.77 -3.34 -3.59
CA GLU A 43 2.79 -3.90 -4.53
C GLU A 43 3.39 -5.07 -5.31
N LEU A 44 2.60 -6.17 -5.47
CA LEU A 44 3.00 -7.38 -6.22
C LEU A 44 4.38 -7.92 -5.80
N SER A 45 4.72 -7.79 -4.53
CA SER A 45 6.05 -8.16 -4.01
C SER A 45 6.34 -9.64 -4.09
N LEU A 46 5.32 -10.51 -4.15
CA LEU A 46 5.48 -11.96 -4.30
C LEU A 46 5.65 -12.39 -5.76
N THR A 47 5.12 -11.64 -6.72
CA THR A 47 5.02 -12.10 -8.11
C THR A 47 5.86 -11.32 -9.09
N GLY A 48 6.25 -10.07 -8.77
CA GLY A 48 6.71 -9.08 -9.73
C GLY A 48 5.54 -8.32 -10.35
N TYR A 49 5.82 -7.26 -11.13
CA TYR A 49 4.82 -6.31 -11.61
C TYR A 49 4.36 -6.55 -13.06
N ALA A 50 5.30 -6.75 -14.00
CA ALA A 50 5.04 -6.84 -15.44
C ALA A 50 4.51 -8.23 -15.86
N LEU A 51 3.49 -8.72 -15.15
CA LEU A 51 3.01 -10.12 -15.24
C LEU A 51 2.31 -10.44 -16.55
N GLN A 52 1.55 -9.50 -17.12
CA GLN A 52 0.74 -9.75 -18.31
C GLN A 52 -0.10 -11.03 -18.17
N ASP A 53 0.04 -11.99 -19.10
CA ASP A 53 -0.65 -13.29 -19.10
C ASP A 53 -0.11 -14.30 -18.07
N LEU A 54 0.98 -13.99 -17.37
CA LEU A 54 1.42 -14.80 -16.22
C LEU A 54 0.50 -14.64 -15.00
N SER A 55 -0.34 -13.61 -14.95
CA SER A 55 -1.18 -13.31 -13.80
C SER A 55 -2.03 -14.48 -13.33
N TYR A 56 -2.64 -15.25 -14.25
CA TYR A 56 -3.46 -16.41 -13.90
C TYR A 56 -2.65 -17.62 -13.40
N THR A 57 -1.38 -17.74 -13.81
CA THR A 57 -0.51 -18.84 -13.39
C THR A 57 0.09 -18.60 -12.00
N LEU A 58 0.28 -17.31 -11.66
CA LEU A 58 0.97 -16.88 -10.44
C LEU A 58 0.02 -16.38 -9.36
N ALA A 59 -1.30 -16.49 -9.59
CA ALA A 59 -2.29 -16.14 -8.61
C ALA A 59 -2.22 -17.07 -7.39
N LEU A 60 -2.36 -16.48 -6.21
CA LEU A 60 -2.30 -17.15 -4.92
C LEU A 60 -3.65 -17.03 -4.23
N ARG A 61 -3.88 -17.87 -3.24
CA ARG A 61 -5.03 -17.75 -2.34
C ARG A 61 -4.54 -17.40 -0.94
N PRO A 62 -5.05 -16.34 -0.33
CA PRO A 62 -4.55 -15.90 0.97
C PRO A 62 -5.11 -16.76 2.10
N ASP A 63 -4.78 -18.05 2.13
CA ASP A 63 -5.20 -19.02 3.14
C ASP A 63 -4.07 -19.99 3.49
N GLN A 64 -4.36 -20.93 4.41
CA GLN A 64 -3.38 -21.91 4.89
C GLN A 64 -3.16 -23.10 3.92
N ASP A 65 -3.99 -23.24 2.92
CA ASP A 65 -3.86 -24.33 1.92
C ASP A 65 -2.84 -23.94 0.85
N ASP A 66 -2.63 -22.65 0.63
CA ASP A 66 -1.58 -22.14 -0.25
C ASP A 66 -0.20 -22.23 0.44
N PRO A 67 0.80 -22.92 -0.15
CA PRO A 67 2.10 -23.15 0.49
C PRO A 67 2.90 -21.86 0.75
N ILE A 68 2.73 -20.82 -0.10
CA ILE A 68 3.38 -19.51 0.06
C ILE A 68 2.75 -18.78 1.24
N PHE A 69 1.41 -18.68 1.26
CA PHE A 69 0.69 -18.05 2.37
C PHE A 69 0.87 -18.81 3.67
N LYS A 70 0.91 -20.13 3.66
CA LYS A 70 1.22 -20.94 4.84
C LYS A 70 2.56 -20.53 5.49
N SER A 71 3.60 -20.32 4.67
CA SER A 71 4.92 -19.89 5.15
C SER A 71 4.89 -18.48 5.72
N LEU A 72 4.18 -17.55 5.06
CA LEU A 72 4.02 -16.17 5.52
C LEU A 72 3.19 -16.10 6.81
N LEU A 73 2.12 -16.88 6.91
CA LEU A 73 1.28 -16.96 8.10
C LEU A 73 2.06 -17.51 9.31
N GLU A 74 2.95 -18.46 9.11
CA GLU A 74 3.81 -18.95 10.21
C GLU A 74 4.69 -17.84 10.77
N VAL A 75 5.31 -17.03 9.89
CA VAL A 75 6.15 -15.89 10.29
C VAL A 75 5.30 -14.79 10.94
N SER A 76 4.08 -14.59 10.46
CA SER A 76 3.16 -13.54 10.97
C SER A 76 2.66 -13.79 12.40
N LYS A 77 2.96 -14.94 12.99
CA LYS A 77 2.74 -15.18 14.43
C LYS A 77 3.57 -14.25 15.32
N ASN A 78 4.70 -13.78 14.83
CA ASN A 78 5.66 -13.00 15.61
C ASN A 78 5.83 -11.55 15.12
N ILE A 79 5.35 -11.22 13.92
CA ILE A 79 5.43 -9.88 13.31
C ILE A 79 4.25 -9.68 12.37
N ASP A 80 3.56 -8.55 12.47
CA ASP A 80 2.50 -8.24 11.52
C ASP A 80 3.11 -7.83 10.17
N MET A 81 2.49 -8.26 9.06
CA MET A 81 3.02 -8.00 7.72
C MET A 81 1.95 -7.54 6.74
N VAL A 82 2.34 -6.69 5.80
CA VAL A 82 1.56 -6.40 4.58
C VAL A 82 2.33 -6.95 3.39
N VAL A 83 1.70 -7.81 2.58
CA VAL A 83 2.32 -8.45 1.41
C VAL A 83 1.50 -8.20 0.16
N GLY A 84 2.18 -7.89 -0.97
CA GLY A 84 1.55 -7.67 -2.27
C GLY A 84 1.59 -8.93 -3.14
N PHE A 85 0.46 -9.29 -3.76
CA PHE A 85 0.33 -10.51 -4.55
C PHE A 85 -0.79 -10.39 -5.60
N VAL A 86 -0.93 -11.41 -6.45
CA VAL A 86 -2.11 -11.60 -7.31
C VAL A 86 -3.06 -12.53 -6.59
N ASP A 87 -4.28 -12.06 -6.30
CA ASP A 87 -5.35 -12.87 -5.70
C ASP A 87 -6.29 -13.44 -6.75
N GLU A 88 -6.75 -14.68 -6.57
CA GLU A 88 -7.78 -15.31 -7.37
C GLU A 88 -9.03 -15.54 -6.52
N ASP A 89 -10.16 -14.95 -6.92
CA ASP A 89 -11.43 -15.19 -6.24
C ASP A 89 -12.11 -16.51 -6.68
N GLN A 90 -13.20 -16.86 -6.00
CA GLN A 90 -13.98 -18.07 -6.29
C GLN A 90 -14.62 -18.10 -7.69
N ARG A 91 -14.61 -16.96 -8.42
CA ARG A 91 -15.13 -16.84 -9.78
C ARG A 91 -14.02 -16.75 -10.82
N HIS A 92 -12.79 -17.10 -10.44
CA HIS A 92 -11.59 -17.04 -11.28
C HIS A 92 -11.30 -15.64 -11.84
N ARG A 93 -11.58 -14.59 -11.06
CA ARG A 93 -11.13 -13.23 -11.36
C ARG A 93 -9.82 -12.98 -10.63
N PHE A 94 -8.89 -12.32 -11.30
CA PHE A 94 -7.57 -12.02 -10.78
C PHE A 94 -7.50 -10.55 -10.35
N PHE A 95 -6.91 -10.30 -9.19
CA PHE A 95 -6.81 -8.97 -8.61
C PHE A 95 -5.38 -8.67 -8.19
N ILE A 96 -4.94 -7.43 -8.38
CA ILE A 96 -3.78 -6.91 -7.65
C ILE A 96 -4.22 -6.71 -6.21
N ALA A 97 -3.58 -7.40 -5.27
CA ALA A 97 -4.01 -7.46 -3.90
C ALA A 97 -2.89 -7.16 -2.90
N ALA A 98 -3.27 -6.68 -1.72
CA ALA A 98 -2.42 -6.59 -0.55
C ALA A 98 -3.11 -7.22 0.65
N ALA A 99 -2.44 -8.18 1.30
CA ALA A 99 -2.95 -8.85 2.50
C ALA A 99 -2.24 -8.34 3.75
N TYR A 100 -3.01 -8.06 4.81
CA TYR A 100 -2.50 -7.84 6.16
C TYR A 100 -2.54 -9.15 6.94
N LEU A 101 -1.36 -9.59 7.36
CA LEU A 101 -1.16 -10.85 8.09
C LEU A 101 -0.79 -10.55 9.53
N SER A 102 -1.46 -11.16 10.48
CA SER A 102 -1.19 -11.02 11.91
C SER A 102 -1.55 -12.29 12.67
N GLN A 103 -0.73 -12.67 13.63
CA GLN A 103 -0.98 -13.80 14.54
C GLN A 103 -1.30 -15.13 13.81
N GLY A 104 -0.68 -15.35 12.67
CA GLY A 104 -0.89 -16.56 11.85
C GLY A 104 -2.19 -16.55 11.05
N GLN A 105 -2.82 -15.40 10.88
CA GLN A 105 -4.09 -15.25 10.15
C GLN A 105 -4.04 -14.13 9.13
N VAL A 106 -4.83 -14.25 8.07
CA VAL A 106 -5.14 -13.16 7.15
C VAL A 106 -6.26 -12.33 7.78
N VAL A 107 -5.93 -11.11 8.20
CA VAL A 107 -6.88 -10.21 8.86
C VAL A 107 -7.68 -9.40 7.84
N HIS A 108 -7.02 -8.98 6.76
CA HIS A 108 -7.64 -8.17 5.72
C HIS A 108 -6.97 -8.41 4.37
N VAL A 109 -7.76 -8.36 3.30
CA VAL A 109 -7.26 -8.32 1.91
C VAL A 109 -7.89 -7.12 1.22
N HIS A 110 -7.06 -6.24 0.68
CA HIS A 110 -7.47 -5.15 -0.18
C HIS A 110 -7.19 -5.49 -1.64
N HIS A 111 -8.17 -5.36 -2.51
CA HIS A 111 -8.03 -5.45 -3.96
C HIS A 111 -7.92 -4.04 -4.54
N LYS A 112 -6.92 -3.81 -5.38
CA LYS A 112 -6.70 -2.53 -6.07
C LYS A 112 -7.95 -2.10 -6.83
N VAL A 113 -8.45 -0.90 -6.55
CA VAL A 113 -9.71 -0.39 -7.11
C VAL A 113 -9.47 0.33 -8.42
N TYR A 114 -8.38 1.08 -8.51
CA TYR A 114 -8.02 1.85 -9.70
C TYR A 114 -6.90 1.16 -10.47
N LEU A 115 -7.23 0.67 -11.67
CA LEU A 115 -6.30 -0.02 -12.57
C LEU A 115 -5.91 0.93 -13.70
N PRO A 116 -4.69 1.48 -13.72
CA PRO A 116 -4.26 2.41 -14.76
C PRO A 116 -4.13 1.73 -16.13
N THR A 117 -4.52 2.47 -17.18
CA THR A 117 -4.45 2.06 -18.58
C THR A 117 -3.80 3.13 -19.47
N TYR A 118 -3.06 4.04 -18.85
CA TYR A 118 -2.37 5.13 -19.54
C TYR A 118 -0.86 4.95 -19.53
N ALA A 119 -0.16 5.58 -20.46
CA ALA A 119 1.29 5.54 -20.66
C ALA A 119 1.80 4.08 -20.80
N LEU A 120 2.54 3.58 -19.82
CA LEU A 120 3.11 2.22 -19.82
C LEU A 120 2.21 1.19 -19.12
N PHE A 121 1.06 1.63 -18.57
CA PHE A 121 0.19 0.76 -17.77
C PHE A 121 -0.92 0.14 -18.64
N ASP A 122 -1.20 -1.14 -18.40
CA ASP A 122 -2.29 -1.89 -19.04
C ASP A 122 -2.94 -2.88 -18.05
N GLU A 123 -3.09 -2.46 -16.79
CA GLU A 123 -3.52 -3.36 -15.71
C GLU A 123 -4.93 -3.90 -15.90
N SER A 124 -5.87 -3.07 -16.37
CA SER A 124 -7.28 -3.49 -16.54
C SER A 124 -7.48 -4.55 -17.64
N ARG A 125 -6.46 -4.82 -18.44
CA ARG A 125 -6.48 -5.92 -19.42
C ARG A 125 -6.38 -7.28 -18.76
N PHE A 126 -5.67 -7.36 -17.63
CA PHE A 126 -5.31 -8.63 -16.97
C PHE A 126 -5.99 -8.80 -15.62
N PHE A 127 -6.40 -7.71 -14.97
CA PHE A 127 -6.92 -7.71 -13.61
C PHE A 127 -8.33 -7.13 -13.53
N ALA A 128 -9.11 -7.67 -12.61
CA ALA A 128 -10.40 -7.12 -12.22
C ALA A 128 -10.22 -6.00 -11.19
N GLN A 129 -11.12 -5.01 -11.23
CA GLN A 129 -11.15 -3.92 -10.25
C GLN A 129 -11.68 -4.41 -8.90
N GLY A 130 -11.03 -4.00 -7.82
CA GLY A 130 -11.59 -4.07 -6.48
C GLY A 130 -12.87 -3.24 -6.38
N ASN A 131 -13.75 -3.61 -5.47
CA ASN A 131 -15.07 -2.98 -5.32
C ASN A 131 -15.32 -2.42 -3.91
N SER A 132 -14.31 -2.36 -3.06
CA SER A 132 -14.45 -1.87 -1.71
C SER A 132 -13.19 -1.16 -1.22
N ILE A 133 -13.41 -0.10 -0.43
CA ILE A 133 -12.38 0.62 0.31
C ILE A 133 -12.81 0.56 1.78
N ARG A 134 -12.03 -0.12 2.62
CA ARG A 134 -12.37 -0.35 4.03
C ARG A 134 -11.15 -0.27 4.92
N ALA A 135 -11.27 0.46 6.02
CA ALA A 135 -10.35 0.34 7.14
C ALA A 135 -10.70 -0.90 7.97
N PHE A 136 -9.71 -1.43 8.66
CA PHE A 136 -9.85 -2.65 9.46
C PHE A 136 -9.12 -2.51 10.80
N ASP A 137 -9.60 -3.26 11.80
CA ASP A 137 -9.04 -3.22 13.14
C ASP A 137 -7.84 -4.14 13.28
N THR A 138 -6.82 -3.66 13.97
CA THR A 138 -5.62 -4.41 14.32
C THR A 138 -5.24 -4.17 15.77
N ARG A 139 -4.26 -4.89 16.29
CA ARG A 139 -3.70 -4.64 17.63
C ARG A 139 -3.03 -3.27 17.78
N PHE A 140 -2.81 -2.54 16.69
CA PHE A 140 -2.17 -1.22 16.66
C PHE A 140 -3.15 -0.06 16.43
N GLY A 141 -4.44 -0.35 16.36
CA GLY A 141 -5.48 0.59 15.98
C GLY A 141 -6.06 0.26 14.61
N ARG A 142 -6.74 1.20 14.02
CA ARG A 142 -7.46 1.01 12.76
C ARG A 142 -6.58 1.42 11.59
N LEU A 143 -6.40 0.54 10.61
CA LEU A 143 -5.51 0.71 9.46
C LEU A 143 -6.30 0.72 8.16
N GLY A 144 -5.75 1.39 7.14
CA GLY A 144 -6.24 1.33 5.77
C GLY A 144 -5.13 1.03 4.79
N ILE A 145 -5.39 0.20 3.79
CA ILE A 145 -4.45 -0.13 2.70
C ILE A 145 -4.98 0.45 1.40
N ALA A 146 -4.08 1.05 0.60
CA ALA A 146 -4.32 1.47 -0.76
C ALA A 146 -3.12 1.08 -1.63
N ILE A 147 -3.39 0.61 -2.86
CA ILE A 147 -2.35 0.08 -3.75
C ILE A 147 -2.13 1.06 -4.91
N CYS A 148 -0.93 1.65 -4.96
CA CYS A 148 -0.38 2.42 -6.08
C CYS A 148 -1.38 3.45 -6.63
N GLU A 149 -2.05 3.18 -7.76
CA GLU A 149 -3.02 4.09 -8.39
C GLU A 149 -4.17 4.48 -7.46
N ASP A 150 -4.53 3.67 -6.46
CA ASP A 150 -5.59 4.01 -5.51
C ASP A 150 -5.32 5.34 -4.79
N PHE A 151 -4.07 5.64 -4.42
CA PHE A 151 -3.78 6.88 -3.71
C PHE A 151 -3.49 8.09 -4.63
N TRP A 152 -3.47 7.91 -5.95
CA TRP A 152 -3.51 9.01 -6.91
C TRP A 152 -4.91 9.61 -7.06
N HIS A 153 -5.94 8.86 -6.66
CA HIS A 153 -7.31 9.31 -6.55
C HIS A 153 -7.60 9.71 -5.09
N ALA A 154 -8.22 10.87 -4.89
CA ALA A 154 -8.48 11.39 -3.55
C ALA A 154 -9.48 10.53 -2.76
N SER A 155 -10.38 9.83 -3.45
CA SER A 155 -11.49 9.09 -2.81
C SER A 155 -11.05 7.88 -1.97
N PRO A 156 -10.11 6.99 -2.36
CA PRO A 156 -9.74 5.87 -1.50
C PRO A 156 -9.11 6.30 -0.17
N PRO A 157 -8.08 7.16 -0.12
CA PRO A 157 -7.53 7.62 1.15
C PRO A 157 -8.53 8.40 2.01
N TYR A 158 -9.42 9.19 1.38
CA TYR A 158 -10.49 9.90 2.06
C TYR A 158 -11.50 8.95 2.71
N LEU A 159 -11.93 7.90 2.00
CA LEU A 159 -12.85 6.89 2.52
C LEU A 159 -12.21 6.08 3.66
N LEU A 160 -10.93 5.70 3.54
CA LEU A 160 -10.20 5.03 4.63
C LEU A 160 -10.13 5.91 5.88
N TRP A 161 -9.87 7.19 5.72
CA TRP A 161 -9.83 8.16 6.82
C TRP A 161 -11.22 8.34 7.46
N LEU A 162 -12.28 8.48 6.67
CA LEU A 162 -13.66 8.55 7.18
C LEU A 162 -14.06 7.27 7.92
N ASP A 163 -13.59 6.11 7.46
CA ASP A 163 -13.79 4.81 8.13
C ASP A 163 -12.87 4.64 9.35
N GLY A 164 -12.15 5.68 9.75
CA GLY A 164 -11.41 5.81 10.99
C GLY A 164 -9.97 5.31 10.94
N ALA A 165 -9.35 5.17 9.77
CA ALA A 165 -7.95 4.76 9.68
C ALA A 165 -7.00 5.75 10.38
N ASP A 166 -6.23 5.26 11.33
CA ASP A 166 -5.16 5.95 12.04
C ASP A 166 -3.84 5.93 11.26
N ILE A 167 -3.65 4.84 10.52
CA ILE A 167 -2.47 4.58 9.70
C ILE A 167 -2.95 4.24 8.29
N LEU A 168 -2.48 4.99 7.30
CA LEU A 168 -2.67 4.72 5.89
C LEU A 168 -1.42 4.04 5.35
N ILE A 169 -1.58 2.82 4.85
CA ILE A 169 -0.51 2.02 4.25
C ILE A 169 -0.66 2.07 2.74
N PHE A 170 0.38 2.57 2.07
CA PHE A 170 0.46 2.65 0.62
C PHE A 170 1.53 1.69 0.12
N THR A 171 1.15 0.74 -0.72
CA THR A 171 2.08 -0.18 -1.37
C THR A 171 2.15 0.14 -2.85
N SER A 172 3.34 0.22 -3.42
CA SER A 172 3.47 0.52 -4.84
C SER A 172 4.67 -0.16 -5.52
N ALA A 173 4.51 -0.34 -6.82
CA ALA A 173 5.56 -0.62 -7.77
C ALA A 173 5.63 0.56 -8.76
N SER A 174 6.05 1.73 -8.25
CA SER A 174 6.06 2.98 -9.03
C SER A 174 7.25 3.03 -9.96
N PRO A 175 7.05 3.06 -11.29
CA PRO A 175 8.14 3.20 -12.25
C PRO A 175 8.65 4.64 -12.30
N GLY A 176 9.96 4.78 -12.55
CA GLY A 176 10.61 6.07 -12.73
C GLY A 176 10.20 6.72 -14.04
N ARG A 177 9.64 7.93 -13.96
CA ARG A 177 9.24 8.74 -15.13
C ARG A 177 9.63 10.20 -14.90
N GLY A 178 10.01 10.84 -16.03
CA GLY A 178 10.40 12.24 -16.03
C GLY A 178 11.71 12.49 -15.26
N ILE A 179 12.63 13.22 -15.87
CA ILE A 179 13.84 13.71 -15.23
C ILE A 179 13.75 15.23 -15.29
N ASN A 180 13.73 15.87 -14.13
CA ASN A 180 13.76 17.34 -14.03
C ASN A 180 15.19 17.89 -14.05
N GLU A 181 15.32 19.20 -14.01
CA GLU A 181 16.61 19.91 -14.00
C GLU A 181 17.51 19.51 -12.82
N ASP A 182 16.95 19.08 -11.69
CA ASP A 182 17.65 18.62 -10.50
C ASP A 182 18.04 17.12 -10.57
N HIS A 183 17.90 16.47 -11.72
CA HIS A 183 18.12 15.03 -11.89
C HIS A 183 17.28 14.12 -10.99
N ARG A 184 16.23 14.66 -10.38
CA ARG A 184 15.27 13.90 -9.57
C ARG A 184 14.12 13.42 -10.46
N LEU A 185 13.64 12.20 -10.22
CA LEU A 185 12.48 11.68 -10.91
C LEU A 185 11.22 12.48 -10.52
N GLU A 186 10.48 12.98 -11.51
CA GLU A 186 9.22 13.69 -11.25
C GLU A 186 8.20 12.78 -10.55
N SER A 187 8.11 11.51 -10.98
CA SER A 187 7.23 10.52 -10.34
C SER A 187 7.52 10.36 -8.85
N ALA A 188 8.80 10.36 -8.44
CA ALA A 188 9.19 10.29 -7.03
C ALA A 188 8.71 11.52 -6.25
N ARG A 189 8.97 12.71 -6.78
CA ARG A 189 8.53 13.96 -6.15
C ARG A 189 7.01 14.01 -5.95
N TRP A 190 6.25 13.60 -6.98
CA TRP A 190 4.79 13.62 -6.91
C TRP A 190 4.26 12.65 -5.84
N VAL A 191 4.76 11.42 -5.80
CA VAL A 191 4.35 10.43 -4.78
C VAL A 191 4.66 10.93 -3.37
N GLU A 192 5.85 11.50 -3.13
CA GLU A 192 6.22 12.03 -1.83
C GLU A 192 5.32 13.20 -1.41
N GLN A 193 4.99 14.12 -2.33
CA GLN A 193 4.08 15.23 -2.07
C GLN A 193 2.66 14.75 -1.75
N ILE A 194 2.15 13.74 -2.48
CA ILE A 194 0.85 13.13 -2.23
C ILE A 194 0.81 12.47 -0.84
N ASN A 195 1.82 11.67 -0.51
CA ASN A 195 1.91 11.00 0.79
C ASN A 195 1.95 12.02 1.96
N GLN A 196 2.75 13.08 1.82
CA GLN A 196 2.81 14.16 2.79
C GLN A 196 1.47 14.90 2.93
N ALA A 197 0.81 15.18 1.81
CA ALA A 197 -0.49 15.85 1.80
C ALA A 197 -1.56 15.03 2.53
N TYR A 198 -1.63 13.71 2.27
CA TYR A 198 -2.59 12.85 2.96
C TYR A 198 -2.29 12.72 4.45
N ALA A 199 -1.03 12.64 4.85
CA ALA A 199 -0.66 12.65 6.27
C ALA A 199 -1.19 13.89 6.98
N SER A 200 -0.99 15.08 6.39
CA SER A 200 -1.41 16.36 6.95
C SER A 200 -2.94 16.55 6.92
N LEU A 201 -3.57 16.31 5.76
CA LEU A 201 -5.00 16.55 5.56
C LEU A 201 -5.86 15.59 6.38
N PHE A 202 -5.43 14.33 6.48
CA PHE A 202 -6.19 13.30 7.19
C PHE A 202 -5.71 13.13 8.64
N THR A 203 -4.71 13.90 9.08
CA THR A 203 -4.18 13.80 10.44
C THR A 203 -3.90 12.33 10.83
N SER A 204 -3.28 11.58 9.92
CA SER A 204 -2.99 10.15 10.01
C SER A 204 -1.53 9.87 9.68
N PHE A 205 -0.96 8.78 10.18
CA PHE A 205 0.33 8.33 9.67
C PHE A 205 0.18 7.83 8.23
N THR A 206 1.15 8.13 7.36
CA THR A 206 1.24 7.50 6.03
C THR A 206 2.54 6.71 5.93
N LEU A 207 2.43 5.43 5.58
CA LEU A 207 3.52 4.49 5.42
C LEU A 207 3.52 4.00 3.97
N HIS A 208 4.51 4.41 3.20
CA HIS A 208 4.60 4.07 1.78
C HIS A 208 5.79 3.14 1.52
N ALA A 209 5.50 1.90 1.15
CA ALA A 209 6.49 0.92 0.69
C ALA A 209 6.49 0.86 -0.83
N ASN A 210 7.61 1.27 -1.45
CA ASN A 210 7.79 1.25 -2.90
C ASN A 210 8.84 0.21 -3.30
N ARG A 211 8.59 -0.44 -4.43
CA ARG A 211 9.52 -1.36 -5.06
C ARG A 211 10.77 -0.64 -5.57
N VAL A 212 11.89 -1.36 -5.66
CA VAL A 212 13.14 -0.92 -6.27
C VAL A 212 13.60 -1.93 -7.34
N GLY A 213 14.50 -1.51 -8.23
CA GLY A 213 15.15 -2.38 -9.21
C GLY A 213 14.61 -2.25 -10.63
N TYR A 214 14.94 -3.21 -11.48
CA TYR A 214 14.55 -3.24 -12.88
C TYR A 214 13.75 -4.50 -13.19
N GLU A 215 12.74 -4.36 -14.03
CA GLU A 215 11.93 -5.47 -14.51
C GLU A 215 11.34 -5.12 -15.87
N ASP A 216 11.57 -5.94 -16.88
CA ASP A 216 11.01 -5.81 -18.22
C ASP A 216 11.14 -4.39 -18.81
N GLY A 217 12.32 -3.78 -18.66
CA GLY A 217 12.59 -2.41 -19.13
C GLY A 217 12.05 -1.30 -18.22
N LEU A 218 11.32 -1.62 -17.17
CA LEU A 218 10.86 -0.67 -16.18
C LEU A 218 11.89 -0.49 -15.06
N HIS A 219 12.11 0.75 -14.65
CA HIS A 219 12.94 1.10 -13.50
C HIS A 219 12.06 1.54 -12.34
N PHE A 220 12.12 0.84 -11.22
CA PHE A 220 11.44 1.17 -9.97
C PHE A 220 12.42 1.88 -9.03
N TRP A 221 12.02 3.03 -8.51
CA TRP A 221 12.96 3.97 -7.89
C TRP A 221 13.17 3.82 -6.38
N GLY A 222 12.32 3.06 -5.67
CA GLY A 222 12.40 2.92 -4.21
C GLY A 222 11.92 4.16 -3.46
N GLY A 223 12.75 4.73 -2.56
CA GLY A 223 12.42 5.96 -1.85
C GLY A 223 11.17 5.84 -0.96
N SER A 224 10.96 4.69 -0.34
CA SER A 224 9.86 4.42 0.61
C SER A 224 9.86 5.45 1.75
N THR A 225 8.69 5.90 2.21
CA THR A 225 8.57 7.02 3.17
C THR A 225 7.61 6.71 4.32
N VAL A 226 7.89 7.32 5.48
CA VAL A 226 6.94 7.41 6.60
C VAL A 226 6.75 8.88 6.96
N PHE A 227 5.49 9.34 6.95
CA PHE A 227 5.12 10.67 7.44
C PHE A 227 4.26 10.56 8.69
N ASP A 228 4.44 11.50 9.60
CA ASP A 228 3.61 11.62 10.79
C ASP A 228 2.30 12.42 10.52
N PRO A 229 1.33 12.42 11.45
CA PRO A 229 0.06 13.11 11.28
C PRO A 229 0.15 14.65 11.09
N ASP A 230 1.30 15.25 11.33
CA ASP A 230 1.57 16.67 11.06
C ASP A 230 2.20 16.88 9.66
N GLY A 231 2.35 15.80 8.87
CA GLY A 231 2.99 15.83 7.55
C GLY A 231 4.52 15.92 7.59
N LYS A 232 5.13 15.64 8.74
CA LYS A 232 6.59 15.62 8.87
C LYS A 232 7.13 14.28 8.38
N LEU A 233 8.14 14.33 7.52
CA LEU A 233 8.88 13.14 7.13
C LEU A 233 9.66 12.58 8.32
N LEU A 234 9.37 11.35 8.72
CA LEU A 234 10.08 10.65 9.79
C LEU A 234 11.29 9.89 9.27
N ILE A 235 11.13 9.22 8.12
CA ILE A 235 12.21 8.50 7.46
C ILE A 235 11.92 8.37 5.96
N GLN A 236 12.99 8.28 5.17
CA GLN A 236 12.94 7.95 3.74
C GLN A 236 14.00 6.92 3.42
N GLY A 237 13.64 5.87 2.70
CA GLY A 237 14.55 4.89 2.14
C GLY A 237 15.40 5.48 1.00
N PRO A 238 16.57 4.93 0.71
CA PRO A 238 17.41 5.37 -0.38
C PRO A 238 16.73 5.11 -1.73
N TYR A 239 17.03 5.94 -2.72
CA TYR A 239 16.65 5.65 -4.09
C TYR A 239 17.56 4.56 -4.69
N ARG A 240 16.97 3.68 -5.49
CA ARG A 240 17.67 2.67 -6.33
C ARG A 240 18.44 1.60 -5.54
N GLN A 241 18.14 1.41 -4.27
CA GLN A 241 18.79 0.42 -3.42
C GLN A 241 17.77 -0.41 -2.65
N GLU A 242 18.02 -1.71 -2.53
CA GLU A 242 17.27 -2.55 -1.59
C GLU A 242 17.61 -2.16 -0.15
N THR A 243 16.62 -2.10 0.71
CA THR A 243 16.82 -1.77 2.11
C THR A 243 15.63 -2.19 2.97
N LEU A 244 15.90 -2.47 4.23
CA LEU A 244 14.90 -2.48 5.30
C LEU A 244 14.98 -1.13 6.02
N THR A 245 13.99 -0.26 5.79
CA THR A 245 13.94 1.06 6.42
C THR A 245 13.09 1.00 7.68
N VAL A 246 13.72 1.16 8.86
CA VAL A 246 13.06 1.00 10.17
C VAL A 246 12.91 2.33 10.87
N THR A 247 11.74 2.60 11.44
CA THR A 247 11.48 3.79 12.27
C THR A 247 10.44 3.52 13.36
N ASN A 248 10.43 4.37 14.38
CA ASN A 248 9.42 4.34 15.43
C ASN A 248 8.37 5.42 15.19
N ILE A 249 7.10 5.06 15.33
CA ILE A 249 5.99 6.00 15.35
C ILE A 249 5.32 6.00 16.74
N ASP A 250 4.90 7.18 17.20
CA ASP A 250 4.19 7.32 18.47
C ASP A 250 2.71 7.61 18.21
N LEU A 251 1.87 6.59 18.34
CA LEU A 251 0.44 6.70 18.10
C LEU A 251 -0.28 7.70 19.01
N THR A 252 0.34 8.14 20.13
CA THR A 252 -0.22 9.22 20.96
C THR A 252 -0.20 10.58 20.24
N GLN A 253 0.60 10.72 19.18
CA GLN A 253 0.63 11.91 18.35
C GLN A 253 -0.71 12.15 17.63
N LEU A 254 -1.43 11.09 17.23
CA LEU A 254 -2.76 11.19 16.63
C LEU A 254 -3.72 12.00 17.51
N HIS A 255 -3.76 11.68 18.80
CA HIS A 255 -4.61 12.42 19.75
C HIS A 255 -4.22 13.91 19.81
N ARG A 256 -2.92 14.22 19.89
CA ARG A 256 -2.44 15.61 19.97
C ARG A 256 -2.73 16.38 18.68
N THR A 257 -2.48 15.77 17.51
CA THR A 257 -2.71 16.40 16.22
C THR A 257 -4.20 16.62 15.98
N ARG A 258 -5.05 15.60 16.22
CA ARG A 258 -6.51 15.68 16.04
C ARG A 258 -7.19 16.60 17.04
N ALA A 259 -6.63 16.77 18.26
CA ALA A 259 -7.10 17.77 19.21
C ALA A 259 -6.84 19.21 18.74
N ARG A 260 -5.69 19.44 18.07
CA ARG A 260 -5.31 20.73 17.50
C ARG A 260 -6.01 21.01 16.16
N LEU A 261 -6.13 19.97 15.31
CA LEU A 261 -6.75 20.02 13.99
C LEU A 261 -7.85 18.95 13.91
N PRO A 262 -9.07 19.24 14.38
CA PRO A 262 -10.14 18.25 14.50
C PRO A 262 -10.86 18.00 13.17
N LEU A 263 -10.12 17.80 12.08
CA LEU A 263 -10.65 17.71 10.72
C LEU A 263 -11.64 16.54 10.56
N LEU A 264 -11.33 15.38 11.15
CA LEU A 264 -12.24 14.22 11.10
C LEU A 264 -13.56 14.47 11.85
N ARG A 265 -13.51 15.18 13.00
CA ARG A 265 -14.70 15.55 13.76
C ARG A 265 -15.60 16.51 12.97
N ASP A 266 -14.98 17.44 12.27
CA ASP A 266 -15.66 18.54 11.58
C ASP A 266 -16.00 18.22 10.13
N GLU A 267 -15.59 17.03 9.63
CA GLU A 267 -15.93 16.56 8.28
C GLU A 267 -17.45 16.33 8.14
N ARG A 268 -17.94 16.55 6.93
CA ARG A 268 -19.37 16.49 6.62
C ARG A 268 -19.67 15.47 5.52
N PRO A 269 -19.58 14.16 5.81
CA PRO A 269 -19.78 13.10 4.81
C PRO A 269 -21.18 13.14 4.17
N GLU A 270 -22.22 13.61 4.86
CA GLU A 270 -23.55 13.76 4.29
C GLU A 270 -23.60 14.85 3.21
N LEU A 271 -22.81 15.92 3.35
CA LEU A 271 -22.65 16.93 2.32
C LEU A 271 -21.99 16.31 1.08
N VAL A 272 -20.91 15.57 1.27
CA VAL A 272 -20.18 14.89 0.20
C VAL A 272 -21.11 13.92 -0.54
N GLN A 273 -21.82 13.07 0.17
CA GLN A 273 -22.79 12.12 -0.41
C GLN A 273 -23.86 12.82 -1.24
N ARG A 274 -24.46 13.88 -0.70
CA ARG A 274 -25.49 14.66 -1.40
C ARG A 274 -24.98 15.29 -2.68
N GLU A 275 -23.80 15.93 -2.63
CA GLU A 275 -23.22 16.59 -3.79
C GLU A 275 -22.74 15.58 -4.83
N LEU A 276 -22.16 14.45 -4.43
CA LEU A 276 -21.83 13.37 -5.36
C LEU A 276 -23.07 12.82 -6.04
N THR A 277 -24.16 12.59 -5.31
CA THR A 277 -25.45 12.15 -5.88
C THR A 277 -25.99 13.16 -6.89
N ARG A 278 -25.94 14.46 -6.56
CA ARG A 278 -26.35 15.54 -7.48
C ARG A 278 -25.51 15.55 -8.77
N ILE A 279 -24.18 15.42 -8.64
CA ILE A 279 -23.24 15.43 -9.78
C ILE A 279 -23.47 14.21 -10.68
N ILE A 280 -23.61 13.02 -10.09
CA ILE A 280 -23.83 11.77 -10.85
C ILE A 280 -25.15 11.85 -11.61
N ASN A 281 -26.23 12.29 -10.96
CA ASN A 281 -27.55 12.43 -11.59
C ASN A 281 -27.55 13.52 -12.68
N GLY A 282 -26.79 14.62 -12.50
CA GLY A 282 -26.67 15.68 -13.49
C GLY A 282 -25.85 15.28 -14.73
N ARG A 283 -24.91 14.34 -14.63
CA ARG A 283 -24.17 13.80 -15.78
C ARG A 283 -25.03 12.96 -16.73
N GLY A 284 -26.10 12.35 -16.21
CA GLY A 284 -27.05 11.58 -17.02
C GLY A 284 -28.05 12.44 -17.83
N SER A 285 -28.05 13.78 -17.62
CA SER A 285 -28.99 14.71 -18.27
C SER A 285 -28.34 15.56 -19.40
N HIS A 286 -27.07 15.34 -19.71
CA HIS A 286 -26.43 15.91 -20.90
C HIS A 286 -26.26 14.82 -21.97
N PRO A 287 -26.80 15.00 -23.19
CA PRO A 287 -26.66 14.06 -24.29
C PRO A 287 -25.24 13.96 -24.80
#